data_bd3c7f49acc471efedcfd16dd34e0170
#
_entry.id   bd3c7f49acc471efedcfd16dd34e0170
#
_cell.length_a   1.000
_cell.length_b   1.000
_cell.length_c   1.000
_cell.angle_alpha   90.00
_cell.angle_beta   90.00
_cell.angle_gamma   90.00
#
_symmetry.space_group_name_H-M   'P 1'
#
loop_
_entity.id
_entity.type
_entity.pdbx_description
1 polymer ?
#
loop_
_entity_poly.entity_id
_entity_poly.type
_entity_poly.pdbx_seq_one_letter_code
_entity_poly.pdbx_strand_id
1 'polypeptide(L)'
;MENKKPTRASQTKSDSTKVQSQAKTVAPKVQPKVWAPPSYLDTPNAPDGFRHRWVRIEVLGFVDTKNIQGRLRSGYELVRADEYPDEDFPAITDGKYAGVIGHGGLVLTRVPEEIARSRQDYFAKQAQDQQTAIDNDLMKEQHRGMPIDIDMQTRTTFGGKKS
;
A
#
# COMPACT_ATOMS: atom_id res chain seq x y z
N MET A 1 -55.34 18.00 72.91
CA MET A 1 -56.19 18.32 71.76
C MET A 1 -55.44 19.22 70.83
N GLU A 2 -55.46 18.84 69.64
CA GLU A 2 -55.22 19.54 68.35
C GLU A 2 -53.91 19.36 67.65
N ASN A 3 -53.97 18.49 66.67
CA ASN A 3 -53.10 18.26 65.58
C ASN A 3 -52.85 19.54 64.70
N LYS A 4 -51.67 19.92 64.44
CA LYS A 4 -51.41 20.79 63.33
C LYS A 4 -50.19 20.26 62.52
N LYS A 5 -50.50 19.73 61.35
CA LYS A 5 -49.54 19.34 60.34
C LYS A 5 -48.67 20.54 59.91
N PRO A 6 -47.36 20.45 59.81
CA PRO A 6 -46.57 21.47 59.14
C PRO A 6 -46.56 21.25 57.63
N THR A 7 -46.77 22.34 56.96
CA THR A 7 -46.86 22.61 55.57
C THR A 7 -45.56 22.31 54.86
N ARG A 8 -45.69 21.74 53.69
CA ARG A 8 -44.67 21.45 52.71
C ARG A 8 -44.09 22.75 52.08
N ALA A 9 -43.05 23.31 52.66
CA ALA A 9 -42.25 24.33 52.01
C ALA A 9 -40.98 24.63 52.84
N SER A 10 -39.92 23.88 52.66
CA SER A 10 -38.54 24.29 52.82
C SER A 10 -37.59 23.08 52.90
N GLN A 11 -37.34 22.49 51.78
CA GLN A 11 -36.14 21.65 51.61
C GLN A 11 -35.60 21.76 50.19
N THR A 12 -35.08 22.91 49.92
CA THR A 12 -34.07 23.06 48.87
C THR A 12 -32.72 23.11 49.58
N LYS A 13 -32.16 21.94 49.83
CA LYS A 13 -30.72 21.81 50.07
C LYS A 13 -30.14 21.07 48.91
N SER A 14 -29.36 21.83 48.19
CA SER A 14 -28.39 21.44 47.18
C SER A 14 -27.48 20.35 47.69
N ASP A 15 -27.73 19.10 47.36
CA ASP A 15 -26.72 18.06 47.36
C ASP A 15 -26.12 18.02 45.96
N SER A 16 -24.98 18.67 45.88
CA SER A 16 -24.07 18.53 44.74
C SER A 16 -23.43 17.12 44.79
N THR A 17 -24.21 16.12 44.45
CA THR A 17 -23.67 14.80 44.21
C THR A 17 -22.93 14.84 42.90
N LYS A 18 -21.62 14.88 43.03
CA LYS A 18 -20.62 14.74 42.01
C LYS A 18 -20.88 13.44 41.25
N VAL A 19 -21.64 13.53 40.16
CA VAL A 19 -21.79 12.45 39.21
C VAL A 19 -20.45 12.31 38.51
N GLN A 20 -19.64 11.39 39.00
CA GLN A 20 -18.52 10.86 38.24
C GLN A 20 -19.12 10.17 37.00
N SER A 21 -19.10 10.86 35.90
CA SER A 21 -19.29 10.27 34.61
C SER A 21 -18.15 9.28 34.40
N GLN A 22 -18.40 8.01 34.70
CA GLN A 22 -17.58 6.93 34.21
C GLN A 22 -17.69 6.97 32.68
N ALA A 23 -16.69 7.54 32.04
CA ALA A 23 -16.46 7.36 30.63
C ALA A 23 -16.35 5.84 30.41
N LYS A 24 -17.43 5.23 29.94
CA LYS A 24 -17.37 3.90 29.38
C LYS A 24 -16.38 3.96 28.23
N THR A 25 -15.18 3.47 28.48
CA THR A 25 -14.22 3.15 27.43
C THR A 25 -14.91 2.16 26.51
N VAL A 26 -15.47 2.67 25.42
CA VAL A 26 -16.04 1.83 24.36
C VAL A 26 -14.83 1.13 23.77
N ALA A 27 -14.66 -0.15 24.09
CA ALA A 27 -13.68 -0.99 23.45
C ALA A 27 -13.89 -0.85 21.93
N PRO A 28 -12.81 -0.67 21.15
CA PRO A 28 -12.92 -0.53 19.71
C PRO A 28 -13.69 -1.75 19.18
N LYS A 29 -14.84 -1.49 18.54
CA LYS A 29 -15.66 -2.52 17.94
C LYS A 29 -14.85 -3.13 16.82
N VAL A 30 -14.19 -4.26 17.12
CA VAL A 30 -13.45 -5.04 16.11
C VAL A 30 -14.50 -5.48 15.09
N GLN A 31 -14.48 -4.83 13.93
CA GLN A 31 -15.33 -5.26 12.83
C GLN A 31 -14.87 -6.68 12.43
N PRO A 32 -15.81 -7.62 12.24
CA PRO A 32 -15.43 -8.95 11.81
C PRO A 32 -14.65 -8.84 10.51
N LYS A 33 -13.39 -9.30 10.54
CA LYS A 33 -12.53 -9.30 9.37
C LYS A 33 -13.19 -10.23 8.36
N VAL A 34 -13.69 -9.68 7.26
CA VAL A 34 -14.26 -10.49 6.19
C VAL A 34 -13.15 -11.40 5.70
N TRP A 35 -13.39 -12.72 5.68
CA TRP A 35 -12.42 -13.68 5.20
C TRP A 35 -12.06 -13.37 3.73
N ALA A 36 -10.79 -13.23 3.45
CA ALA A 36 -10.23 -13.14 2.11
C ALA A 36 -9.16 -14.22 1.97
N PRO A 37 -8.98 -14.82 0.79
CA PRO A 37 -7.91 -15.78 0.57
C PRO A 37 -6.57 -15.11 0.88
N PRO A 38 -5.67 -15.79 1.62
CA PRO A 38 -4.37 -15.24 1.95
C PRO A 38 -3.55 -15.00 0.69
N SER A 39 -2.89 -13.87 0.62
CA SER A 39 -1.95 -13.58 -0.46
C SER A 39 -0.57 -14.11 -0.10
N TYR A 40 0.07 -14.81 -1.03
CA TYR A 40 1.45 -15.26 -0.85
C TYR A 40 2.47 -14.12 -1.02
N LEU A 41 2.01 -12.96 -1.47
CA LEU A 41 2.84 -11.78 -1.70
C LEU A 41 2.57 -10.67 -0.69
N ASP A 42 1.98 -11.00 0.46
CA ASP A 42 1.84 -10.07 1.55
C ASP A 42 3.21 -9.58 2.01
N THR A 43 3.31 -8.30 2.32
CA THR A 43 4.55 -7.67 2.74
C THR A 43 4.36 -6.97 4.07
N PRO A 44 5.41 -6.92 4.93
CA PRO A 44 5.39 -6.06 6.10
C PRO A 44 5.23 -4.60 5.68
N ASN A 45 4.89 -3.75 6.64
CA ASN A 45 4.86 -2.32 6.40
C ASN A 45 6.28 -1.82 6.11
N ALA A 46 6.44 -1.06 5.01
CA ALA A 46 7.73 -0.47 4.72
C ALA A 46 8.05 0.63 5.75
N PRO A 47 9.32 0.79 6.16
CA PRO A 47 9.75 1.92 6.95
C PRO A 47 9.46 3.25 6.23
N ASP A 48 9.30 4.34 7.00
CA ASP A 48 9.05 5.67 6.44
C ASP A 48 10.15 6.06 5.43
N GLY A 49 9.71 6.56 4.28
CA GLY A 49 10.60 6.94 3.18
C GLY A 49 11.10 5.78 2.32
N PHE A 50 10.65 4.57 2.57
CA PHE A 50 10.98 3.39 1.77
C PHE A 50 9.73 2.75 1.15
N ARG A 51 9.96 2.03 0.06
CA ARG A 51 8.94 1.27 -0.65
C ARG A 51 9.39 -0.16 -0.85
N HIS A 52 8.54 -1.12 -0.47
CA HIS A 52 8.78 -2.54 -0.69
C HIS A 52 8.47 -2.95 -2.13
N ARG A 53 9.24 -3.93 -2.62
CA ARG A 53 9.03 -4.53 -3.94
C ARG A 53 9.53 -5.97 -3.97
N TRP A 54 8.72 -6.84 -4.54
CA TRP A 54 9.14 -8.21 -4.87
C TRP A 54 10.04 -8.21 -6.11
N VAL A 55 11.17 -8.89 -6.02
CA VAL A 55 12.16 -9.03 -7.09
C VAL A 55 12.43 -10.51 -7.32
N ARG A 56 12.36 -10.92 -8.55
CA ARG A 56 12.62 -12.31 -8.94
C ARG A 56 14.13 -12.60 -8.88
N ILE A 57 14.47 -13.71 -8.21
CA ILE A 57 15.84 -14.22 -8.14
C ILE A 57 16.00 -15.54 -8.89
N GLU A 58 14.90 -16.24 -9.17
CA GLU A 58 14.92 -17.55 -9.79
C GLU A 58 13.80 -17.73 -10.82
N VAL A 59 14.09 -18.46 -11.89
CA VAL A 59 13.15 -18.84 -12.94
C VAL A 59 13.39 -20.29 -13.29
N LEU A 60 12.40 -21.15 -13.12
CA LEU A 60 12.46 -22.57 -13.47
C LEU A 60 13.68 -23.29 -12.87
N GLY A 61 14.06 -22.96 -11.61
CA GLY A 61 15.22 -23.54 -10.94
C GLY A 61 16.57 -22.87 -11.30
N PHE A 62 16.58 -21.89 -12.18
CA PHE A 62 17.78 -21.15 -12.57
C PHE A 62 17.83 -19.78 -11.93
N VAL A 63 18.99 -19.42 -11.36
CA VAL A 63 19.19 -18.10 -10.73
C VAL A 63 19.21 -16.99 -11.77
N ASP A 64 18.31 -16.01 -11.63
CA ASP A 64 18.25 -14.80 -12.46
C ASP A 64 19.20 -13.71 -11.92
N THR A 65 20.49 -13.98 -12.06
CA THR A 65 21.54 -13.08 -11.57
C THR A 65 21.44 -11.69 -12.18
N LYS A 66 21.07 -11.58 -13.46
CA LYS A 66 20.99 -10.30 -14.17
C LYS A 66 19.91 -9.38 -13.55
N ASN A 67 18.74 -9.92 -13.23
CA ASN A 67 17.65 -9.16 -12.65
C ASN A 67 17.99 -8.65 -11.24
N ILE A 68 18.41 -9.56 -10.35
CA ILE A 68 18.70 -9.18 -8.96
C ILE A 68 19.90 -8.22 -8.85
N GLN A 69 20.98 -8.47 -9.59
CA GLN A 69 22.15 -7.59 -9.59
C GLN A 69 21.81 -6.20 -10.15
N GLY A 70 20.99 -6.13 -11.19
CA GLY A 70 20.52 -4.86 -11.74
C GLY A 70 19.72 -4.06 -10.71
N ARG A 71 18.89 -4.73 -9.89
CA ARG A 71 18.12 -4.05 -8.84
C ARG A 71 19.00 -3.58 -7.70
N LEU A 72 19.91 -4.41 -7.20
CA LEU A 72 20.84 -4.03 -6.14
C LEU A 72 21.71 -2.83 -6.55
N ARG A 73 22.22 -2.80 -7.80
CA ARG A 73 22.96 -1.64 -8.34
C ARG A 73 22.09 -0.38 -8.48
N SER A 74 20.78 -0.53 -8.59
CA SER A 74 19.81 0.58 -8.65
C SER A 74 19.37 1.09 -7.28
N GLY A 75 20.06 0.69 -6.19
CA GLY A 75 19.77 1.14 -4.83
C GLY A 75 18.66 0.35 -4.11
N TYR A 76 18.35 -0.86 -4.58
CA TYR A 76 17.47 -1.77 -3.85
C TYR A 76 18.27 -2.54 -2.79
N GLU A 77 17.70 -2.69 -1.61
CA GLU A 77 18.23 -3.46 -0.49
C GLU A 77 17.35 -4.68 -0.22
N LEU A 78 17.94 -5.78 0.18
CA LEU A 78 17.21 -6.98 0.58
C LEU A 78 16.60 -6.81 1.97
N VAL A 79 15.37 -7.21 2.16
CA VAL A 79 14.66 -7.16 3.43
C VAL A 79 14.79 -8.51 4.13
N ARG A 80 15.30 -8.50 5.37
CA ARG A 80 15.49 -9.72 6.13
C ARG A 80 14.32 -9.99 7.07
N ALA A 81 14.06 -11.26 7.34
CA ALA A 81 12.98 -11.65 8.25
C ALA A 81 13.24 -11.22 9.70
N ASP A 82 14.51 -11.16 10.11
CA ASP A 82 14.92 -10.70 11.44
C ASP A 82 14.63 -9.19 11.69
N GLU A 83 14.39 -8.41 10.66
CA GLU A 83 13.95 -7.02 10.79
C GLU A 83 12.47 -6.90 11.24
N TYR A 84 11.67 -7.97 11.12
CA TYR A 84 10.23 -8.01 11.43
C TYR A 84 9.88 -9.18 12.34
N PRO A 85 10.37 -9.19 13.59
CA PRO A 85 10.21 -10.33 14.50
C PRO A 85 8.76 -10.57 14.94
N ASP A 86 7.90 -9.56 14.85
CA ASP A 86 6.48 -9.64 15.25
C ASP A 86 5.59 -10.27 14.18
N GLU A 87 6.11 -10.50 12.97
CA GLU A 87 5.38 -11.02 11.84
C GLU A 87 6.08 -12.27 11.27
N ASP A 88 5.32 -13.33 11.04
CA ASP A 88 5.84 -14.60 10.51
C ASP A 88 5.83 -14.61 8.98
N PHE A 89 6.85 -14.00 8.37
CA PHE A 89 7.04 -14.05 6.92
C PHE A 89 7.93 -15.21 6.50
N PRO A 90 7.63 -15.86 5.36
CA PRO A 90 8.48 -16.92 4.83
C PRO A 90 9.86 -16.36 4.48
N ALA A 91 10.90 -16.94 5.08
CA ALA A 91 12.29 -16.60 4.78
C ALA A 91 12.96 -17.72 3.99
N ILE A 92 13.88 -17.35 3.12
CA ILE A 92 14.72 -18.29 2.40
C ILE A 92 15.68 -18.95 3.40
N THR A 93 15.69 -20.27 3.45
CA THR A 93 16.50 -21.04 4.41
C THR A 93 17.94 -21.25 3.93
N ASP A 94 18.14 -21.37 2.63
CA ASP A 94 19.40 -21.82 2.04
C ASP A 94 19.96 -20.88 0.99
N GLY A 95 21.27 -20.93 0.81
CA GLY A 95 21.97 -20.24 -0.28
C GLY A 95 22.34 -18.79 0.05
N LYS A 96 22.65 -18.04 -1.01
CA LYS A 96 23.15 -16.66 -0.94
C LYS A 96 22.17 -15.68 -0.29
N TYR A 97 20.89 -15.97 -0.34
CA TYR A 97 19.81 -15.10 0.13
C TYR A 97 19.16 -15.63 1.41
N ALA A 98 19.85 -16.51 2.15
CA ALA A 98 19.36 -17.05 3.41
C ALA A 98 19.01 -15.92 4.41
N GLY A 99 17.85 -16.06 5.09
CA GLY A 99 17.33 -15.06 6.02
C GLY A 99 16.62 -13.87 5.39
N VAL A 100 16.56 -13.79 4.05
CA VAL A 100 15.78 -12.77 3.33
C VAL A 100 14.34 -13.24 3.21
N ILE A 101 13.37 -12.32 3.38
CA ILE A 101 11.96 -12.63 3.14
C ILE A 101 11.80 -13.00 1.66
N GLY A 102 11.32 -14.21 1.40
CA GLY A 102 11.19 -14.68 0.03
C GLY A 102 10.26 -15.88 -0.11
N HIS A 103 9.62 -15.98 -1.27
CA HIS A 103 8.72 -17.07 -1.60
C HIS A 103 8.70 -17.34 -3.12
N GLY A 104 8.74 -18.61 -3.51
CA GLY A 104 8.55 -19.04 -4.90
C GLY A 104 9.52 -18.40 -5.92
N GLY A 105 10.79 -18.23 -5.55
CA GLY A 105 11.79 -17.61 -6.43
C GLY A 105 11.75 -16.07 -6.45
N LEU A 106 10.99 -15.46 -5.54
CA LEU A 106 10.94 -14.02 -5.31
C LEU A 106 11.58 -13.67 -3.98
N VAL A 107 12.20 -12.51 -3.88
CA VAL A 107 12.70 -11.91 -2.64
C VAL A 107 12.10 -10.54 -2.43
N LEU A 108 11.87 -10.20 -1.18
CA LEU A 108 11.43 -8.87 -0.80
C LEU A 108 12.63 -7.92 -0.77
N THR A 109 12.46 -6.79 -1.41
CA THR A 109 13.44 -5.71 -1.42
C THR A 109 12.78 -4.41 -1.02
N ARG A 110 13.56 -3.48 -0.48
CA ARG A 110 13.15 -2.09 -0.24
C ARG A 110 13.99 -1.14 -1.07
N VAL A 111 13.43 0.01 -1.39
CA VAL A 111 14.10 1.09 -2.11
C VAL A 111 13.64 2.42 -1.52
N PRO A 112 14.51 3.43 -1.39
CA PRO A 112 14.09 4.77 -1.03
C PRO A 112 13.04 5.31 -2.00
N GLU A 113 11.99 5.93 -1.46
CA GLU A 113 10.86 6.48 -2.25
C GLU A 113 11.34 7.46 -3.33
N GLU A 114 12.38 8.25 -3.03
CA GLU A 114 12.99 9.19 -3.96
C GLU A 114 13.57 8.51 -5.21
N ILE A 115 14.30 7.39 -5.01
CA ILE A 115 14.86 6.61 -6.12
C ILE A 115 13.72 5.96 -6.93
N ALA A 116 12.70 5.45 -6.24
CA ALA A 116 11.54 4.85 -6.90
C ALA A 116 10.81 5.87 -7.79
N ARG A 117 10.61 7.10 -7.28
CA ARG A 117 9.97 8.21 -8.00
C ARG A 117 10.82 8.68 -9.16
N SER A 118 12.11 8.98 -8.93
CA SER A 118 13.04 9.41 -9.97
C SER A 118 13.12 8.41 -11.13
N ARG A 119 13.11 7.12 -10.82
CA ARG A 119 13.06 6.07 -11.82
C ARG A 119 11.76 6.06 -12.61
N GLN A 120 10.63 6.25 -11.94
CA GLN A 120 9.32 6.34 -12.61
C GLN A 120 9.28 7.52 -13.57
N ASP A 121 9.75 8.69 -13.13
CA ASP A 121 9.82 9.91 -13.94
C ASP A 121 10.73 9.73 -15.16
N TYR A 122 11.88 9.09 -14.98
CA TYR A 122 12.80 8.79 -16.08
C TYR A 122 12.12 7.95 -17.18
N PHE A 123 11.48 6.85 -16.80
CA PHE A 123 10.82 5.98 -17.78
C PHE A 123 9.56 6.61 -18.37
N ALA A 124 8.81 7.39 -17.60
CA ALA A 124 7.67 8.13 -18.09
C ALA A 124 8.11 9.15 -19.16
N LYS A 125 9.18 9.90 -18.89
CA LYS A 125 9.75 10.84 -19.85
C LYS A 125 10.24 10.12 -21.11
N GLN A 126 10.97 9.03 -20.96
CA GLN A 126 11.45 8.24 -22.11
C GLN A 126 10.30 7.73 -22.97
N ALA A 127 9.22 7.24 -22.36
CA ALA A 127 8.03 6.78 -23.07
C ALA A 127 7.34 7.95 -23.82
N GLN A 128 7.24 9.10 -23.16
CA GLN A 128 6.68 10.31 -23.79
C GLN A 128 7.52 10.81 -24.97
N ASP A 129 8.86 10.81 -24.82
CA ASP A 129 9.77 11.22 -25.90
C ASP A 129 9.64 10.28 -27.10
N GLN A 130 9.53 8.96 -26.86
CA GLN A 130 9.31 7.97 -27.91
C GLN A 130 7.94 8.17 -28.60
N GLN A 131 6.87 8.41 -27.84
CA GLN A 131 5.56 8.68 -28.40
C GLN A 131 5.58 9.93 -29.29
N THR A 132 6.18 11.02 -28.77
CA THR A 132 6.31 12.27 -29.52
C THR A 132 7.13 12.09 -30.83
N ALA A 133 8.18 11.26 -30.78
CA ALA A 133 8.96 10.97 -31.98
C ALA A 133 8.12 10.22 -33.04
N ILE A 134 7.34 9.22 -32.62
CA ILE A 134 6.43 8.47 -33.50
C ILE A 134 5.38 9.40 -34.10
N ASP A 135 4.75 10.23 -33.29
CA ASP A 135 3.71 11.17 -33.72
C ASP A 135 4.29 12.17 -34.74
N ASN A 136 5.51 12.68 -34.50
CA ASN A 136 6.20 13.57 -35.43
C ASN A 136 6.54 12.89 -36.76
N ASP A 137 6.97 11.63 -36.72
CA ASP A 137 7.29 10.87 -37.94
C ASP A 137 6.03 10.56 -38.74
N LEU A 138 4.92 10.17 -38.08
CA LEU A 138 3.63 10.00 -38.70
C LEU A 138 3.13 11.29 -39.37
N MET A 139 3.28 12.44 -38.68
CA MET A 139 2.88 13.74 -39.25
C MET A 139 3.73 14.17 -40.43
N LYS A 140 5.03 13.80 -40.48
CA LYS A 140 5.88 14.06 -41.66
C LYS A 140 5.47 13.24 -42.88
N GLU A 141 5.00 12.00 -42.65
CA GLU A 141 4.56 11.09 -43.70
C GLU A 141 3.12 11.38 -44.16
N GLN A 142 2.44 12.33 -43.56
CA GLN A 142 1.07 12.71 -43.88
C GLN A 142 0.99 13.20 -45.33
N HIS A 143 0.12 12.58 -46.14
CA HIS A 143 -0.14 12.96 -47.50
C HIS A 143 -1.47 13.71 -47.61
N ARG A 144 -1.52 14.72 -48.48
CA ARG A 144 -2.70 15.58 -48.70
C ARG A 144 -4.01 14.82 -49.04
N GLY A 145 -3.88 13.62 -49.61
CA GLY A 145 -5.01 12.74 -49.94
C GLY A 145 -5.39 11.74 -48.86
N MET A 146 -4.60 11.65 -47.78
CA MET A 146 -4.82 10.71 -46.66
C MET A 146 -4.35 11.35 -45.35
N PRO A 147 -5.19 12.25 -44.80
CA PRO A 147 -4.86 12.87 -43.51
C PRO A 147 -4.85 11.82 -42.40
N ILE A 148 -3.83 11.85 -41.55
CA ILE A 148 -3.71 11.01 -40.37
C ILE A 148 -4.33 11.78 -39.20
N ASP A 149 -5.37 11.21 -38.61
CA ASP A 149 -5.98 11.74 -37.39
C ASP A 149 -5.63 10.80 -36.23
N ILE A 150 -5.02 11.36 -35.18
CA ILE A 150 -4.58 10.61 -34.00
C ILE A 150 -5.61 10.83 -32.91
N ASP A 151 -6.51 9.86 -32.71
CA ASP A 151 -7.47 9.86 -31.60
C ASP A 151 -7.02 8.89 -30.51
N MET A 152 -6.51 9.43 -29.40
CA MET A 152 -6.11 8.66 -28.22
C MET A 152 -7.23 8.66 -27.19
N GLN A 153 -8.16 7.71 -27.32
CA GLN A 153 -9.21 7.53 -26.33
C GLN A 153 -8.93 6.33 -25.44
N THR A 154 -8.68 6.58 -24.16
CA THR A 154 -8.59 5.52 -23.14
C THR A 154 -9.90 5.50 -22.34
N ARG A 155 -10.70 4.44 -22.53
CA ARG A 155 -11.92 4.24 -21.75
C ARG A 155 -11.73 3.08 -20.76
N THR A 156 -11.61 3.39 -19.49
CA THR A 156 -11.62 2.39 -18.42
C THR A 156 -13.04 2.30 -17.85
N THR A 157 -13.73 1.17 -18.10
CA THR A 157 -15.06 0.91 -17.54
C THR A 157 -14.90 -0.03 -16.35
N PHE A 158 -15.00 0.50 -15.13
CA PHE A 158 -15.20 -0.33 -13.95
C PHE A 158 -16.68 -0.73 -13.90
N GLY A 159 -16.95 -2.03 -13.77
CA GLY A 159 -18.31 -2.55 -13.66
C GLY A 159 -19.05 -1.92 -12.49
N GLY A 160 -19.84 -0.90 -12.76
CA GLY A 160 -20.75 -0.31 -11.80
C GLY A 160 -21.88 -1.29 -11.51
N LYS A 161 -22.01 -1.70 -10.27
CA LYS A 161 -23.17 -2.44 -9.78
C LYS A 161 -24.39 -1.54 -9.92
N LYS A 162 -25.29 -1.88 -10.83
CA LYS A 162 -26.61 -1.23 -10.89
C LYS A 162 -27.37 -1.62 -9.62
N SER A 163 -27.76 -0.61 -8.84
CA SER A 163 -28.76 -0.73 -7.76
C SER A 163 -30.11 -0.99 -8.33
#